data_4c841591e953a148c2b570d66492bcb6
#
_entry.id   4c841591e953a148c2b570d66492bcb6
#
_cell.length_a   1.000
_cell.length_b   1.000
_cell.length_c   1.000
_cell.angle_alpha   90.00
_cell.angle_beta   90.00
_cell.angle_gamma   90.00
#
_symmetry.space_group_name_H-M   'P 1'
#
loop_
_entity.id
_entity.type
_entity.pdbx_description
1 polymer ?
#
loop_
_entity_poly.entity_id
_entity_poly.type
_entity_poly.pdbx_seq_one_letter_code
_entity_poly.pdbx_strand_id
1 'polypeptide(L)'
;MLRTFLVLMLVAASAPPLAAQDSVRSSVTLDSIYRLVRTASPRIAAANALTAAAEARIAPARRPPDPQLQFGLMNRSLPGFGLSDPLGMNQIQVMQMVPFPGKLGLAGRVAAERAEGQRARSADVAWDTRARAAMEFYEIYRIDRSIAVANETLRLLRDLGETARTMYGVGQGRQADVLRAQVEIARMDEELTRMKTERVAAAARLNALLDRGTDQPVGSVVLPQFPESLPPLDALVAEAQANRPMVRAGEADVRSADAGVRLARREIWPDLTFGAQYGQRPMPDGTDHMLSLMLGVTVPVFAGSRQLAMRREAEAMRLMASADLDGMRADTRGRVAELYAAVQRSRRLAELYRGTILPQSRATVTSSLSSYRVGGVDFMTLLDNQMTVNRYRQELYQLDAEQGQALAELEMMLGRELFDAGRPAAEDQAR
;
A
#
# COMPACT_ATOMS: atom_id res chain seq x y z
N MET A 1 6.05 73.32 12.34
CA MET A 1 4.77 73.37 11.62
C MET A 1 4.76 72.28 10.60
N LEU A 2 4.08 71.14 10.89
CA LEU A 2 3.55 70.27 9.85
C LEU A 2 2.58 69.31 10.51
N ARG A 3 1.31 69.40 10.10
CA ARG A 3 0.17 68.63 10.63
C ARG A 3 0.15 67.23 9.99
N THR A 4 0.25 66.20 10.80
CA THR A 4 0.05 64.81 10.39
C THR A 4 -1.42 64.46 10.48
N PHE A 5 -2.08 64.17 9.34
CA PHE A 5 -3.42 63.61 9.24
C PHE A 5 -3.37 62.09 9.44
N LEU A 6 -3.97 61.60 10.50
CA LEU A 6 -4.19 60.18 10.77
C LEU A 6 -5.51 59.77 10.10
N VAL A 7 -5.47 59.01 9.00
CA VAL A 7 -6.65 58.41 8.37
C VAL A 7 -6.84 57.04 8.99
N LEU A 8 -7.88 56.89 9.80
CA LEU A 8 -8.34 55.63 10.39
C LEU A 8 -9.16 54.90 9.33
N MET A 9 -8.58 53.87 8.67
CA MET A 9 -9.30 52.95 7.78
C MET A 9 -10.00 51.88 8.63
N LEU A 10 -11.31 51.97 8.70
CA LEU A 10 -12.17 50.93 9.31
C LEU A 10 -12.27 49.76 8.35
N VAL A 11 -11.51 48.69 8.60
CA VAL A 11 -11.63 47.42 7.87
C VAL A 11 -12.83 46.68 8.46
N ALA A 12 -13.98 46.73 7.77
CA ALA A 12 -15.11 45.86 8.04
C ALA A 12 -14.71 44.42 7.68
N ALA A 13 -14.40 43.62 8.69
CA ALA A 13 -14.23 42.18 8.54
C ALA A 13 -15.57 41.54 8.18
N SER A 14 -15.80 41.29 6.89
CA SER A 14 -16.86 40.41 6.43
C SER A 14 -16.47 38.98 6.80
N ALA A 15 -17.02 38.46 7.89
CA ALA A 15 -16.95 37.01 8.18
C ALA A 15 -17.63 36.28 7.01
N PRO A 16 -16.98 35.26 6.43
CA PRO A 16 -17.64 34.41 5.46
C PRO A 16 -18.82 33.71 6.17
N PRO A 17 -19.97 33.55 5.50
CA PRO A 17 -21.07 32.80 6.09
C PRO A 17 -20.55 31.40 6.42
N LEU A 18 -20.75 30.97 7.68
CA LEU A 18 -20.63 29.55 8.02
C LEU A 18 -21.61 28.85 7.07
N ALA A 19 -21.05 28.22 6.03
CA ALA A 19 -21.76 27.24 5.25
C ALA A 19 -22.26 26.21 6.27
N ALA A 20 -23.57 26.23 6.53
CA ALA A 20 -24.24 25.16 7.25
C ALA A 20 -23.78 23.88 6.58
N GLN A 21 -23.04 23.07 7.33
CA GLN A 21 -22.71 21.71 6.91
C GLN A 21 -24.05 20.97 6.86
N ASP A 22 -24.70 21.04 5.72
CA ASP A 22 -25.65 20.03 5.31
C ASP A 22 -24.85 18.72 5.33
N SER A 23 -24.98 18.00 6.44
CA SER A 23 -24.61 16.60 6.55
C SER A 23 -25.58 15.78 5.70
N VAL A 24 -25.62 16.08 4.40
CA VAL A 24 -26.09 15.14 3.40
C VAL A 24 -25.29 13.88 3.66
N ARG A 25 -25.96 12.80 4.03
CA ARG A 25 -25.38 11.46 4.16
C ARG A 25 -24.82 11.09 2.80
N SER A 26 -23.63 11.59 2.48
CA SER A 26 -22.97 11.31 1.23
C SER A 26 -22.62 9.83 1.24
N SER A 27 -23.26 9.08 0.36
CA SER A 27 -22.94 7.69 0.14
C SER A 27 -21.49 7.61 -0.36
N VAL A 28 -20.68 6.79 0.29
CA VAL A 28 -19.28 6.56 -0.09
C VAL A 28 -19.24 5.37 -1.03
N THR A 29 -18.74 5.59 -2.25
CA THR A 29 -18.51 4.54 -3.23
C THR A 29 -17.05 4.09 -3.20
N LEU A 30 -16.80 2.86 -3.60
CA LEU A 30 -15.43 2.31 -3.66
C LEU A 30 -14.54 3.11 -4.63
N ASP A 31 -15.08 3.58 -5.77
CA ASP A 31 -14.35 4.44 -6.71
C ASP A 31 -13.90 5.77 -6.07
N SER A 32 -14.75 6.38 -5.23
CA SER A 32 -14.38 7.59 -4.51
C SER A 32 -13.19 7.37 -3.56
N ILE A 33 -13.14 6.21 -2.89
CA ILE A 33 -12.01 5.80 -2.05
C ILE A 33 -10.76 5.59 -2.90
N TYR A 34 -10.86 4.89 -4.03
CA TYR A 34 -9.73 4.65 -4.93
C TYR A 34 -9.12 5.94 -5.48
N ARG A 35 -9.94 6.93 -5.81
CA ARG A 35 -9.46 8.25 -6.22
C ARG A 35 -8.69 8.95 -5.11
N LEU A 36 -9.22 8.92 -3.89
CA LEU A 36 -8.56 9.53 -2.72
C LEU A 36 -7.23 8.81 -2.40
N VAL A 37 -7.19 7.48 -2.39
CA VAL A 37 -5.94 6.70 -2.20
C VAL A 37 -4.86 7.15 -3.17
N ARG A 38 -5.21 7.26 -4.45
CA ARG A 38 -4.26 7.62 -5.51
C ARG A 38 -3.67 9.02 -5.36
N THR A 39 -4.46 9.96 -4.83
CA THR A 39 -4.06 11.38 -4.75
C THR A 39 -3.48 11.78 -3.39
N ALA A 40 -3.94 11.16 -2.29
CA ALA A 40 -3.64 11.61 -0.95
C ALA A 40 -2.69 10.68 -0.17
N SER A 41 -2.49 9.42 -0.60
CA SER A 41 -1.75 8.46 0.22
C SER A 41 -0.26 8.80 0.36
N PRO A 42 0.25 9.02 1.59
CA PRO A 42 1.68 9.24 1.84
C PRO A 42 2.55 8.04 1.46
N ARG A 43 1.99 6.82 1.52
CA ARG A 43 2.69 5.59 1.13
C ARG A 43 3.04 5.59 -0.36
N ILE A 44 2.09 6.01 -1.20
CA ILE A 44 2.31 6.13 -2.66
C ILE A 44 3.30 7.26 -2.94
N ALA A 45 3.18 8.39 -2.25
CA ALA A 45 4.13 9.50 -2.39
C ALA A 45 5.56 9.08 -2.02
N ALA A 46 5.75 8.35 -0.92
CA ALA A 46 7.04 7.81 -0.51
C ALA A 46 7.63 6.83 -1.54
N ALA A 47 6.80 5.92 -2.08
CA ALA A 47 7.24 4.97 -3.10
C ALA A 47 7.65 5.67 -4.41
N ASN A 48 6.94 6.71 -4.82
CA ASN A 48 7.28 7.53 -5.98
C ASN A 48 8.59 8.31 -5.74
N ALA A 49 8.82 8.84 -4.54
CA ALA A 49 10.08 9.50 -4.18
C ALA A 49 11.28 8.53 -4.22
N LEU A 50 11.10 7.29 -3.79
CA LEU A 50 12.12 6.24 -3.92
C LEU A 50 12.42 5.92 -5.39
N THR A 51 11.41 5.92 -6.25
CA THR A 51 11.60 5.74 -7.70
C THR A 51 12.41 6.89 -8.28
N ALA A 52 12.06 8.13 -7.97
CA ALA A 52 12.81 9.30 -8.41
C ALA A 52 14.28 9.27 -7.91
N ALA A 53 14.51 8.85 -6.67
CA ALA A 53 15.85 8.67 -6.12
C ALA A 53 16.66 7.59 -6.85
N ALA A 54 16.02 6.48 -7.25
CA ALA A 54 16.67 5.43 -8.03
C ALA A 54 17.00 5.90 -9.45
N GLU A 55 16.11 6.64 -10.09
CA GLU A 55 16.32 7.24 -11.42
C GLU A 55 17.46 8.26 -11.40
N ALA A 56 17.54 9.09 -10.37
CA ALA A 56 18.61 10.07 -10.20
C ALA A 56 20.01 9.42 -10.10
N ARG A 57 20.12 8.16 -9.68
CA ARG A 57 21.37 7.40 -9.61
C ARG A 57 21.90 6.92 -10.96
N ILE A 58 21.09 6.94 -12.01
CA ILE A 58 21.49 6.44 -13.35
C ILE A 58 22.58 7.32 -13.97
N ALA A 59 22.40 8.63 -13.94
CA ALA A 59 23.34 9.56 -14.55
C ALA A 59 24.74 9.55 -13.89
N PRO A 60 24.86 9.62 -12.55
CA PRO A 60 26.16 9.47 -11.86
C PRO A 60 26.83 8.13 -12.13
N ALA A 61 26.08 7.01 -12.20
CA ALA A 61 26.63 5.68 -12.46
C ALA A 61 27.30 5.55 -13.86
N ARG A 62 26.95 6.45 -14.80
CA ARG A 62 27.50 6.48 -16.16
C ARG A 62 28.71 7.41 -16.31
N ARG A 63 29.04 8.18 -15.27
CA ARG A 63 30.12 9.15 -15.31
C ARG A 63 31.36 8.64 -14.61
N PRO A 64 32.57 9.02 -15.07
CA PRO A 64 33.78 8.75 -14.33
C PRO A 64 33.76 9.52 -13.00
N PRO A 65 34.58 9.10 -12.01
CA PRO A 65 34.78 9.87 -10.79
C PRO A 65 35.25 11.30 -11.11
N ASP A 66 34.97 12.23 -10.22
CA ASP A 66 35.36 13.63 -10.39
C ASP A 66 36.89 13.79 -10.43
N PRO A 67 37.40 14.79 -11.18
CA PRO A 67 38.81 15.14 -11.17
C PRO A 67 39.26 15.51 -9.76
N GLN A 68 40.41 15.00 -9.37
CA GLN A 68 41.06 15.36 -8.10
C GLN A 68 42.04 16.50 -8.32
N LEU A 69 41.84 17.60 -7.61
CA LEU A 69 42.77 18.74 -7.58
C LEU A 69 43.60 18.66 -6.29
N GLN A 70 44.92 18.63 -6.43
CA GLN A 70 45.85 18.53 -5.30
C GLN A 70 46.81 19.71 -5.33
N PHE A 71 47.03 20.29 -4.15
CA PHE A 71 48.08 21.32 -3.94
C PHE A 71 49.17 20.70 -3.07
N GLY A 72 50.40 20.84 -3.47
CA GLY A 72 51.52 20.30 -2.77
C GLY A 72 52.63 21.31 -2.55
N LEU A 73 53.23 21.28 -1.38
CA LEU A 73 54.45 21.95 -1.02
C LEU A 73 55.52 20.88 -0.84
N MET A 74 56.40 20.69 -1.81
CA MET A 74 57.39 19.62 -1.80
C MET A 74 58.80 20.12 -1.42
N ASN A 75 59.62 19.25 -0.86
CA ASN A 75 61.01 19.49 -0.53
C ASN A 75 61.21 20.76 0.32
N ARG A 76 60.43 20.90 1.38
CA ARG A 76 60.59 22.00 2.35
C ARG A 76 61.46 21.57 3.50
N SER A 77 62.45 22.46 3.83
CA SER A 77 63.33 22.22 4.96
C SER A 77 62.59 22.34 6.29
N LEU A 78 62.85 21.40 7.23
CA LEU A 78 62.38 21.47 8.61
C LEU A 78 63.51 21.99 9.50
N PRO A 79 63.21 22.88 10.53
CA PRO A 79 61.92 23.17 11.09
C PRO A 79 61.17 24.38 10.48
N GLY A 80 61.65 25.04 9.46
CA GLY A 80 60.98 26.22 8.90
C GLY A 80 60.41 25.94 7.51
N PHE A 81 59.08 25.95 7.33
CA PHE A 81 58.41 25.85 6.01
C PHE A 81 58.72 27.06 5.11
N GLY A 82 60.01 27.37 4.85
CA GLY A 82 60.46 28.49 4.06
C GLY A 82 59.89 28.46 2.64
N LEU A 83 59.10 29.45 2.23
CA LEU A 83 58.52 29.55 0.88
C LEU A 83 59.60 29.81 -0.19
N SER A 84 60.79 30.26 0.23
CA SER A 84 61.95 30.59 -0.61
C SER A 84 63.04 29.55 -0.59
N ASP A 85 62.80 28.33 -0.06
CA ASP A 85 63.77 27.23 -0.08
C ASP A 85 64.13 26.86 -1.52
N PRO A 86 65.43 26.94 -1.94
CA PRO A 86 65.84 26.64 -3.32
C PRO A 86 65.55 25.22 -3.80
N LEU A 87 65.37 24.30 -2.87
CA LEU A 87 64.96 22.91 -3.17
C LEU A 87 63.45 22.74 -3.11
N GLY A 88 62.73 23.73 -2.57
CA GLY A 88 61.27 23.69 -2.41
C GLY A 88 60.54 23.85 -3.73
N MET A 89 59.42 23.19 -3.89
CA MET A 89 58.55 23.31 -5.05
C MET A 89 57.10 23.47 -4.60
N ASN A 90 56.43 24.46 -5.16
CA ASN A 90 54.99 24.63 -5.06
C ASN A 90 54.36 23.97 -6.28
N GLN A 91 53.40 23.08 -6.09
CA GLN A 91 52.76 22.40 -7.20
C GLN A 91 51.24 22.40 -7.09
N ILE A 92 50.61 22.41 -8.24
CA ILE A 92 49.22 22.13 -8.42
C ILE A 92 49.08 20.94 -9.38
N GLN A 93 48.28 19.97 -9.02
CA GLN A 93 48.09 18.74 -9.80
C GLN A 93 46.62 18.47 -9.98
N VAL A 94 46.23 18.14 -11.21
CA VAL A 94 44.89 17.62 -11.56
C VAL A 94 45.05 16.19 -11.99
N MET A 95 44.24 15.30 -11.38
CA MET A 95 44.21 13.89 -11.76
C MET A 95 42.79 13.45 -12.10
N GLN A 96 42.63 12.74 -13.20
CA GLN A 96 41.34 12.19 -13.66
C GLN A 96 41.49 10.65 -13.87
N MET A 97 40.71 9.89 -13.11
CA MET A 97 40.58 8.45 -13.38
C MET A 97 39.51 8.22 -14.46
N VAL A 98 39.88 7.43 -15.44
CA VAL A 98 38.99 6.98 -16.53
C VAL A 98 38.89 5.46 -16.44
N PRO A 99 37.73 4.94 -16.00
CA PRO A 99 37.49 3.51 -15.94
C PRO A 99 37.60 2.85 -17.31
N PHE A 100 38.03 1.59 -17.33
CA PHE A 100 38.17 0.83 -18.58
C PHE A 100 36.87 0.90 -19.42
N PRO A 101 36.96 1.01 -20.74
CA PRO A 101 35.80 1.12 -21.63
C PRO A 101 34.76 0.01 -21.37
N GLY A 102 33.49 0.43 -21.22
CA GLY A 102 32.36 -0.45 -20.92
C GLY A 102 32.00 -0.59 -19.44
N LYS A 103 32.91 -0.29 -18.48
CA LYS A 103 32.56 -0.34 -17.03
C LYS A 103 31.43 0.65 -16.71
N LEU A 104 31.56 1.91 -17.10
CA LEU A 104 30.56 2.94 -16.84
C LEU A 104 29.21 2.65 -17.51
N GLY A 105 29.24 2.09 -18.74
CA GLY A 105 28.00 1.67 -19.43
C GLY A 105 27.28 0.55 -18.69
N LEU A 106 28.04 -0.43 -18.16
CA LEU A 106 27.48 -1.54 -17.38
C LEU A 106 26.99 -1.07 -16.00
N ALA A 107 27.75 -0.21 -15.31
CA ALA A 107 27.31 0.40 -14.06
C ALA A 107 26.01 1.20 -14.22
N GLY A 108 25.93 1.98 -15.29
CA GLY A 108 24.70 2.71 -15.65
C GLY A 108 23.53 1.77 -15.99
N ARG A 109 23.80 0.60 -16.58
CA ARG A 109 22.76 -0.42 -16.84
C ARG A 109 22.26 -1.04 -15.53
N VAL A 110 23.16 -1.40 -14.60
CA VAL A 110 22.78 -1.87 -13.27
C VAL A 110 21.87 -0.86 -12.58
N ALA A 111 22.23 0.43 -12.61
CA ALA A 111 21.43 1.48 -12.01
C ALA A 111 20.06 1.65 -12.71
N ALA A 112 20.02 1.55 -14.03
CA ALA A 112 18.78 1.65 -14.82
C ALA A 112 17.81 0.50 -14.53
N GLU A 113 18.29 -0.76 -14.48
CA GLU A 113 17.46 -1.92 -14.15
C GLU A 113 16.97 -1.85 -12.68
N ARG A 114 17.79 -1.34 -11.75
CA ARG A 114 17.36 -1.07 -10.37
C ARG A 114 16.26 -0.01 -10.30
N ALA A 115 16.36 1.05 -11.10
CA ALA A 115 15.32 2.07 -11.16
C ALA A 115 14.02 1.50 -11.74
N GLU A 116 14.10 0.64 -12.76
CA GLU A 116 12.92 -0.04 -13.30
C GLU A 116 12.27 -0.98 -12.27
N GLY A 117 13.07 -1.75 -11.52
CA GLY A 117 12.58 -2.55 -10.40
C GLY A 117 11.89 -1.70 -9.33
N GLN A 118 12.48 -0.53 -9.00
CA GLN A 118 11.86 0.38 -8.02
C GLN A 118 10.56 1.01 -8.53
N ARG A 119 10.45 1.32 -9.82
CA ARG A 119 9.21 1.78 -10.45
C ARG A 119 8.12 0.72 -10.37
N ALA A 120 8.46 -0.53 -10.64
CA ALA A 120 7.52 -1.64 -10.51
C ALA A 120 7.08 -1.85 -9.06
N ARG A 121 7.98 -1.74 -8.08
CA ARG A 121 7.62 -1.78 -6.65
C ARG A 121 6.71 -0.63 -6.24
N SER A 122 6.93 0.58 -6.79
CA SER A 122 6.04 1.72 -6.54
C SER A 122 4.62 1.45 -7.05
N ALA A 123 4.49 0.82 -8.23
CA ALA A 123 3.19 0.39 -8.75
C ALA A 123 2.54 -0.69 -7.85
N ASP A 124 3.32 -1.63 -7.31
CA ASP A 124 2.82 -2.65 -6.37
C ASP A 124 2.30 -2.01 -5.07
N VAL A 125 3.02 -1.02 -4.52
CA VAL A 125 2.58 -0.24 -3.35
C VAL A 125 1.25 0.48 -3.61
N ALA A 126 1.05 1.00 -4.82
CA ALA A 126 -0.21 1.65 -5.18
C ALA A 126 -1.38 0.65 -5.19
N TRP A 127 -1.19 -0.53 -5.76
CA TRP A 127 -2.19 -1.60 -5.76
C TRP A 127 -2.44 -2.18 -4.36
N ASP A 128 -1.38 -2.42 -3.56
CA ASP A 128 -1.51 -2.86 -2.15
C ASP A 128 -2.31 -1.84 -1.32
N THR A 129 -2.00 -0.55 -1.47
CA THR A 129 -2.71 0.50 -0.72
C THR A 129 -4.18 0.60 -1.14
N ARG A 130 -4.46 0.44 -2.45
CA ARG A 130 -5.83 0.36 -2.98
C ARG A 130 -6.58 -0.85 -2.40
N ALA A 131 -5.98 -2.04 -2.41
CA ALA A 131 -6.58 -3.25 -1.86
C ALA A 131 -6.86 -3.13 -0.36
N ARG A 132 -5.93 -2.57 0.42
CA ARG A 132 -6.15 -2.31 1.86
C ARG A 132 -7.29 -1.34 2.12
N ALA A 133 -7.40 -0.28 1.33
CA ALA A 133 -8.53 0.66 1.46
C ALA A 133 -9.86 -0.02 1.12
N ALA A 134 -9.88 -0.90 0.11
CA ALA A 134 -11.05 -1.70 -0.21
C ALA A 134 -11.42 -2.69 0.90
N MET A 135 -10.44 -3.31 1.55
CA MET A 135 -10.69 -4.19 2.70
C MET A 135 -11.41 -3.45 3.84
N GLU A 136 -10.94 -2.24 4.20
CA GLU A 136 -11.61 -1.44 5.23
C GLU A 136 -12.99 -0.94 4.76
N PHE A 137 -13.15 -0.62 3.47
CA PHE A 137 -14.43 -0.25 2.90
C PHE A 137 -15.47 -1.39 3.04
N TYR A 138 -15.11 -2.62 2.67
CA TYR A 138 -15.99 -3.78 2.79
C TYR A 138 -16.25 -4.16 4.25
N GLU A 139 -15.28 -3.95 5.14
CA GLU A 139 -15.47 -4.15 6.57
C GLU A 139 -16.48 -3.15 7.16
N ILE A 140 -16.39 -1.86 6.78
CA ILE A 140 -17.39 -0.86 7.17
C ILE A 140 -18.77 -1.23 6.63
N TYR A 141 -18.86 -1.70 5.37
CA TYR A 141 -20.12 -2.19 4.80
C TYR A 141 -20.72 -3.31 5.65
N ARG A 142 -19.94 -4.33 5.97
CA ARG A 142 -20.36 -5.45 6.80
C ARG A 142 -20.91 -4.98 8.16
N ILE A 143 -20.17 -4.10 8.83
CA ILE A 143 -20.54 -3.57 10.14
C ILE A 143 -21.80 -2.72 10.04
N ASP A 144 -21.93 -1.83 9.07
CA ASP A 144 -23.11 -0.98 8.87
C ASP A 144 -24.36 -1.84 8.63
N ARG A 145 -24.27 -2.91 7.82
CA ARG A 145 -25.35 -3.85 7.58
C ARG A 145 -25.69 -4.66 8.84
N SER A 146 -24.69 -5.10 9.59
CA SER A 146 -24.89 -5.83 10.86
C SER A 146 -25.58 -4.94 11.90
N ILE A 147 -25.20 -3.66 12.02
CA ILE A 147 -25.88 -2.69 12.90
C ILE A 147 -27.33 -2.50 12.49
N ALA A 148 -27.62 -2.44 11.18
CA ALA A 148 -29.00 -2.31 10.70
C ALA A 148 -29.85 -3.53 11.09
N VAL A 149 -29.32 -4.75 10.90
CA VAL A 149 -29.96 -6.00 11.31
C VAL A 149 -30.19 -6.05 12.83
N ALA A 150 -29.19 -5.70 13.61
CA ALA A 150 -29.26 -5.70 15.08
C ALA A 150 -30.31 -4.71 15.61
N ASN A 151 -30.40 -3.50 15.01
CA ASN A 151 -31.43 -2.52 15.36
C ASN A 151 -32.85 -3.01 15.03
N GLU A 152 -33.02 -3.71 13.90
CA GLU A 152 -34.30 -4.32 13.53
C GLU A 152 -34.66 -5.46 14.50
N THR A 153 -33.69 -6.32 14.81
CA THR A 153 -33.86 -7.41 15.76
C THR A 153 -34.19 -6.90 17.17
N LEU A 154 -33.55 -5.82 17.61
CA LEU A 154 -33.85 -5.19 18.91
C LEU A 154 -35.30 -4.69 18.98
N ARG A 155 -35.82 -4.10 17.90
CA ARG A 155 -37.25 -3.72 17.86
C ARG A 155 -38.15 -4.94 17.97
N LEU A 156 -37.89 -5.99 17.20
CA LEU A 156 -38.66 -7.25 17.27
C LEU A 156 -38.61 -7.91 18.65
N LEU A 157 -37.44 -7.90 19.31
CA LEU A 157 -37.29 -8.43 20.66
C LEU A 157 -38.13 -7.64 21.69
N ARG A 158 -38.21 -6.30 21.54
CA ARG A 158 -39.07 -5.47 22.39
C ARG A 158 -40.55 -5.80 22.19
N ASP A 159 -40.99 -5.98 20.95
CA ASP A 159 -42.40 -6.35 20.62
C ASP A 159 -42.72 -7.75 21.16
N LEU A 160 -41.79 -8.71 21.07
CA LEU A 160 -41.93 -10.02 21.64
C LEU A 160 -41.97 -9.99 23.19
N GLY A 161 -41.15 -9.14 23.80
CA GLY A 161 -41.12 -8.92 25.26
C GLY A 161 -42.44 -8.35 25.77
N GLU A 162 -43.07 -7.41 25.06
CA GLU A 162 -44.41 -6.89 25.39
C GLU A 162 -45.50 -7.96 25.22
N THR A 163 -45.39 -8.79 24.18
CA THR A 163 -46.28 -9.90 23.96
C THR A 163 -46.21 -10.91 25.13
N ALA A 164 -44.97 -11.31 25.54
CA ALA A 164 -44.76 -12.19 26.67
C ALA A 164 -45.28 -11.61 27.98
N ARG A 165 -45.12 -10.29 28.20
CA ARG A 165 -45.65 -9.59 29.38
C ARG A 165 -47.19 -9.63 29.40
N THR A 166 -47.83 -9.38 28.29
CA THR A 166 -49.29 -9.42 28.15
C THR A 166 -49.84 -10.82 28.41
N MET A 167 -49.23 -11.86 27.82
CA MET A 167 -49.57 -13.25 28.04
C MET A 167 -49.42 -13.65 29.51
N TYR A 168 -48.34 -13.21 30.17
CA TYR A 168 -48.17 -13.45 31.61
C TYR A 168 -49.25 -12.76 32.44
N GLY A 169 -49.61 -11.51 32.11
CA GLY A 169 -50.63 -10.72 32.83
C GLY A 169 -52.04 -11.34 32.78
N VAL A 170 -52.36 -12.10 31.72
CA VAL A 170 -53.67 -12.83 31.58
C VAL A 170 -53.54 -14.29 31.99
N GLY A 171 -52.40 -14.71 32.58
CA GLY A 171 -52.22 -16.07 33.09
C GLY A 171 -51.93 -17.14 32.04
N GLN A 172 -51.70 -16.71 30.77
CA GLN A 172 -51.40 -17.60 29.64
C GLN A 172 -49.90 -17.73 29.31
N GLY A 173 -49.03 -16.94 29.99
CA GLY A 173 -47.60 -16.93 29.80
C GLY A 173 -46.83 -17.20 31.09
N ARG A 174 -45.52 -17.43 31.00
CA ARG A 174 -44.63 -17.68 32.12
C ARG A 174 -43.81 -16.44 32.44
N GLN A 175 -43.57 -16.15 33.71
CA GLN A 175 -42.65 -15.05 34.13
C GLN A 175 -41.26 -15.24 33.54
N ALA A 176 -40.80 -16.48 33.39
CA ALA A 176 -39.50 -16.79 32.77
C ALA A 176 -39.38 -16.28 31.34
N ASP A 177 -40.45 -16.23 30.55
CA ASP A 177 -40.44 -15.71 29.17
C ASP A 177 -40.22 -14.23 29.14
N VAL A 178 -40.83 -13.47 30.07
CA VAL A 178 -40.63 -12.01 30.23
C VAL A 178 -39.18 -11.70 30.61
N LEU A 179 -38.65 -12.39 31.59
CA LEU A 179 -37.26 -12.21 32.03
C LEU A 179 -36.27 -12.57 30.93
N ARG A 180 -36.55 -13.63 30.18
CA ARG A 180 -35.71 -14.04 29.05
C ARG A 180 -35.70 -13.01 27.94
N ALA A 181 -36.85 -12.46 27.57
CA ALA A 181 -36.92 -11.35 26.60
C ALA A 181 -36.07 -10.15 27.04
N GLN A 182 -36.11 -9.79 28.32
CA GLN A 182 -35.30 -8.70 28.85
C GLN A 182 -33.78 -8.97 28.74
N VAL A 183 -33.34 -10.21 29.01
CA VAL A 183 -31.94 -10.61 28.87
C VAL A 183 -31.50 -10.52 27.40
N GLU A 184 -32.31 -10.98 26.45
CA GLU A 184 -31.93 -10.92 25.02
C GLU A 184 -31.95 -9.49 24.48
N ILE A 185 -32.84 -8.62 24.97
CA ILE A 185 -32.81 -7.18 24.68
C ILE A 185 -31.49 -6.57 25.16
N ALA A 186 -31.07 -6.83 26.42
CA ALA A 186 -29.83 -6.32 26.95
C ALA A 186 -28.58 -6.83 26.19
N ARG A 187 -28.59 -8.10 25.78
CA ARG A 187 -27.53 -8.67 24.94
C ARG A 187 -27.43 -7.99 23.58
N MET A 188 -28.58 -7.69 22.95
CA MET A 188 -28.61 -7.00 21.66
C MET A 188 -28.12 -5.56 21.79
N ASP A 189 -28.42 -4.85 22.89
CA ASP A 189 -27.86 -3.52 23.16
C ASP A 189 -26.33 -3.56 23.41
N GLU A 190 -25.82 -4.60 24.08
CA GLU A 190 -24.36 -4.83 24.21
C GLU A 190 -23.72 -5.07 22.83
N GLU A 191 -24.29 -5.94 22.02
CA GLU A 191 -23.80 -6.25 20.66
C GLU A 191 -23.78 -5.02 19.77
N LEU A 192 -24.84 -4.20 19.82
CA LEU A 192 -24.91 -2.90 19.11
C LEU A 192 -23.80 -1.94 19.56
N THR A 193 -23.52 -1.87 20.86
CA THR A 193 -22.45 -1.02 21.40
C THR A 193 -21.11 -1.46 20.88
N ARG A 194 -20.83 -2.77 20.85
CA ARG A 194 -19.59 -3.35 20.30
C ARG A 194 -19.45 -3.04 18.82
N MET A 195 -20.49 -3.30 18.00
CA MET A 195 -20.47 -3.03 16.56
C MET A 195 -20.23 -1.55 16.24
N LYS A 196 -20.85 -0.62 17.00
CA LYS A 196 -20.62 0.81 16.82
C LYS A 196 -19.16 1.20 17.12
N THR A 197 -18.53 0.59 18.12
CA THR A 197 -17.12 0.80 18.42
C THR A 197 -16.22 0.23 17.32
N GLU A 198 -16.52 -0.98 16.81
CA GLU A 198 -15.82 -1.59 15.68
C GLU A 198 -15.90 -0.70 14.42
N ARG A 199 -17.07 -0.10 14.16
CA ARG A 199 -17.26 0.85 13.05
C ARG A 199 -16.36 2.06 13.17
N VAL A 200 -16.25 2.64 14.36
CA VAL A 200 -15.36 3.80 14.60
C VAL A 200 -13.90 3.39 14.34
N ALA A 201 -13.47 2.23 14.81
CA ALA A 201 -12.12 1.72 14.56
C ALA A 201 -11.85 1.47 13.07
N ALA A 202 -12.79 0.86 12.33
CA ALA A 202 -12.65 0.63 10.89
C ALA A 202 -12.61 1.97 10.11
N ALA A 203 -13.44 2.94 10.47
CA ALA A 203 -13.41 4.27 9.88
C ALA A 203 -12.07 4.99 10.14
N ALA A 204 -11.52 4.88 11.35
CA ALA A 204 -10.21 5.44 11.66
C ALA A 204 -9.07 4.79 10.85
N ARG A 205 -9.09 3.45 10.65
CA ARG A 205 -8.13 2.75 9.79
C ARG A 205 -8.23 3.19 8.33
N LEU A 206 -9.46 3.33 7.79
CA LEU A 206 -9.66 3.85 6.44
C LEU A 206 -9.15 5.29 6.31
N ASN A 207 -9.49 6.17 7.25
CA ASN A 207 -9.00 7.55 7.26
C ASN A 207 -7.48 7.64 7.30
N ALA A 208 -6.80 6.78 8.08
CA ALA A 208 -5.35 6.71 8.12
C ALA A 208 -4.72 6.32 6.76
N LEU A 209 -5.36 5.44 5.98
CA LEU A 209 -4.91 5.10 4.63
C LEU A 209 -5.07 6.25 3.64
N LEU A 210 -6.03 7.15 3.91
CA LEU A 210 -6.37 8.31 3.08
C LEU A 210 -5.68 9.61 3.53
N ASP A 211 -4.79 9.55 4.54
CA ASP A 211 -4.17 10.72 5.18
C ASP A 211 -5.20 11.76 5.67
N ARG A 212 -6.29 11.28 6.27
CA ARG A 212 -7.34 12.10 6.84
C ARG A 212 -7.31 12.02 8.37
N GLY A 213 -7.87 13.02 9.04
CA GLY A 213 -8.06 12.96 10.50
C GLY A 213 -8.84 11.70 10.91
N THR A 214 -8.36 10.99 11.93
CA THR A 214 -8.94 9.70 12.37
C THR A 214 -10.38 9.81 12.86
N ASP A 215 -10.80 11.00 13.27
CA ASP A 215 -12.13 11.36 13.76
C ASP A 215 -13.07 11.83 12.64
N GLN A 216 -12.59 11.98 11.41
CA GLN A 216 -13.45 12.40 10.30
C GLN A 216 -14.54 11.35 10.01
N PRO A 217 -15.80 11.78 9.86
CA PRO A 217 -16.87 10.85 9.62
C PRO A 217 -16.74 10.21 8.24
N VAL A 218 -16.95 8.89 8.20
CA VAL A 218 -17.11 8.11 6.97
C VAL A 218 -18.61 7.89 6.77
N GLY A 219 -19.14 8.34 5.64
CA GLY A 219 -20.57 8.19 5.29
C GLY A 219 -21.00 6.72 5.19
N SER A 220 -22.27 6.50 4.81
CA SER A 220 -22.76 5.15 4.55
C SER A 220 -22.11 4.56 3.29
N VAL A 221 -21.67 3.33 3.38
CA VAL A 221 -20.97 2.65 2.30
C VAL A 221 -21.97 1.92 1.40
N VAL A 222 -21.81 2.09 0.09
CA VAL A 222 -22.65 1.45 -0.94
C VAL A 222 -21.86 0.35 -1.63
N LEU A 223 -22.38 -0.89 -1.60
CA LEU A 223 -21.74 -2.04 -2.22
C LEU A 223 -21.69 -1.87 -3.75
N PRO A 224 -20.53 -2.05 -4.40
CA PRO A 224 -20.45 -2.05 -5.86
C PRO A 224 -21.08 -3.30 -6.46
N GLN A 225 -21.45 -3.23 -7.73
CA GLN A 225 -21.91 -4.42 -8.46
C GLN A 225 -20.72 -5.32 -8.78
N PHE A 226 -20.71 -6.52 -8.19
CA PHE A 226 -19.68 -7.51 -8.49
C PHE A 226 -19.85 -8.12 -9.89
N PRO A 227 -18.77 -8.61 -10.50
CA PRO A 227 -18.83 -9.28 -11.79
C PRO A 227 -19.62 -10.60 -11.67
N GLU A 228 -20.48 -10.88 -12.64
CA GLU A 228 -21.28 -12.13 -12.67
C GLU A 228 -20.41 -13.37 -12.83
N SER A 229 -19.29 -13.26 -13.52
CA SER A 229 -18.33 -14.35 -13.71
C SER A 229 -16.90 -13.81 -13.73
N LEU A 230 -15.96 -14.64 -13.28
CA LEU A 230 -14.53 -14.40 -13.44
C LEU A 230 -14.01 -15.17 -14.65
N PRO A 231 -12.93 -14.68 -15.29
CA PRO A 231 -12.19 -15.48 -16.27
C PRO A 231 -11.73 -16.81 -15.65
N PRO A 232 -11.44 -17.85 -16.48
CA PRO A 232 -10.91 -19.11 -15.97
C PRO A 232 -9.62 -18.90 -15.16
N LEU A 233 -9.41 -19.76 -14.15
CA LEU A 233 -8.26 -19.67 -13.24
C LEU A 233 -6.92 -19.60 -14.00
N ASP A 234 -6.73 -20.45 -15.01
CA ASP A 234 -5.48 -20.51 -15.77
C ASP A 234 -5.19 -19.19 -16.48
N ALA A 235 -6.22 -18.51 -17.00
CA ALA A 235 -6.08 -17.20 -17.63
C ALA A 235 -5.67 -16.12 -16.61
N LEU A 236 -6.29 -16.11 -15.40
CA LEU A 236 -5.94 -15.19 -14.32
C LEU A 236 -4.52 -15.43 -13.82
N VAL A 237 -4.10 -16.68 -13.68
CA VAL A 237 -2.73 -17.04 -13.28
C VAL A 237 -1.72 -16.56 -14.32
N ALA A 238 -1.97 -16.82 -15.60
CA ALA A 238 -1.08 -16.37 -16.69
C ALA A 238 -0.98 -14.84 -16.72
N GLU A 239 -2.11 -14.16 -16.57
CA GLU A 239 -2.17 -12.70 -16.52
C GLU A 239 -1.42 -12.13 -15.32
N ALA A 240 -1.61 -12.69 -14.13
CA ALA A 240 -0.91 -12.26 -12.91
C ALA A 240 0.60 -12.43 -13.05
N GLN A 241 1.06 -13.55 -13.60
CA GLN A 241 2.49 -13.77 -13.83
C GLN A 241 3.11 -12.79 -14.83
N ALA A 242 2.35 -12.32 -15.80
CA ALA A 242 2.82 -11.37 -16.80
C ALA A 242 2.74 -9.90 -16.31
N ASN A 243 1.73 -9.56 -15.52
CA ASN A 243 1.37 -8.17 -15.26
C ASN A 243 1.55 -7.72 -13.81
N ARG A 244 1.63 -8.64 -12.83
CA ARG A 244 1.81 -8.27 -11.43
C ARG A 244 3.06 -7.40 -11.25
N PRO A 245 2.92 -6.18 -10.68
CA PRO A 245 4.05 -5.28 -10.55
C PRO A 245 5.23 -5.87 -9.77
N MET A 246 4.99 -6.66 -8.72
CA MET A 246 6.04 -7.31 -7.94
C MET A 246 6.83 -8.34 -8.76
N VAL A 247 6.18 -9.10 -9.67
CA VAL A 247 6.88 -10.02 -10.58
C VAL A 247 7.77 -9.25 -11.56
N ARG A 248 7.27 -8.14 -12.12
CA ARG A 248 8.07 -7.25 -12.97
C ARG A 248 9.28 -6.65 -12.23
N ALA A 249 9.11 -6.33 -10.93
CA ALA A 249 10.22 -5.90 -10.09
C ALA A 249 11.29 -6.99 -9.96
N GLY A 250 10.91 -8.23 -9.69
CA GLY A 250 11.81 -9.38 -9.65
C GLY A 250 12.53 -9.62 -10.99
N GLU A 251 11.84 -9.47 -12.13
CA GLU A 251 12.46 -9.55 -13.45
C GLU A 251 13.52 -8.45 -13.66
N ALA A 252 13.25 -7.23 -13.21
CA ALA A 252 14.22 -6.14 -13.27
C ALA A 252 15.43 -6.41 -12.35
N ASP A 253 15.21 -7.02 -11.18
CA ASP A 253 16.29 -7.44 -10.28
C ASP A 253 17.21 -8.49 -10.93
N VAL A 254 16.64 -9.49 -11.63
CA VAL A 254 17.42 -10.46 -12.41
C VAL A 254 18.23 -9.76 -13.50
N ARG A 255 17.62 -8.84 -14.27
CA ARG A 255 18.35 -8.08 -15.31
C ARG A 255 19.47 -7.21 -14.71
N SER A 256 19.21 -6.60 -13.55
CA SER A 256 20.22 -5.84 -12.80
C SER A 256 21.38 -6.72 -12.37
N ALA A 257 21.10 -7.91 -11.82
CA ALA A 257 22.12 -8.87 -11.39
C ALA A 257 22.92 -9.40 -12.59
N ASP A 258 22.29 -9.68 -13.73
CA ASP A 258 22.96 -10.04 -14.98
C ASP A 258 23.91 -8.93 -15.47
N ALA A 259 23.50 -7.68 -15.40
CA ALA A 259 24.37 -6.54 -15.71
C ALA A 259 25.52 -6.43 -14.70
N GLY A 260 25.26 -6.73 -13.42
CA GLY A 260 26.27 -6.80 -12.35
C GLY A 260 27.33 -7.87 -12.60
N VAL A 261 26.95 -9.07 -13.05
CA VAL A 261 27.90 -10.12 -13.45
C VAL A 261 28.79 -9.64 -14.60
N ARG A 262 28.20 -8.99 -15.61
CA ARG A 262 28.98 -8.45 -16.73
C ARG A 262 29.94 -7.34 -16.28
N LEU A 263 29.53 -6.50 -15.34
CA LEU A 263 30.37 -5.46 -14.74
C LEU A 263 31.51 -6.11 -13.97
N ALA A 264 31.25 -7.06 -13.08
CA ALA A 264 32.27 -7.76 -12.30
C ALA A 264 33.31 -8.48 -13.17
N ARG A 265 32.88 -9.00 -14.34
CA ARG A 265 33.82 -9.56 -15.34
C ARG A 265 34.71 -8.49 -15.97
N ARG A 266 34.27 -7.24 -16.06
CA ARG A 266 35.07 -6.12 -16.58
C ARG A 266 36.03 -5.53 -15.54
N GLU A 267 35.80 -5.77 -14.24
CA GLU A 267 36.65 -5.24 -13.15
C GLU A 267 38.09 -5.82 -13.15
N ILE A 268 38.35 -6.88 -13.91
CA ILE A 268 39.72 -7.41 -14.12
C ILE A 268 40.56 -6.47 -15.00
N TRP A 269 39.93 -5.65 -15.85
CA TRP A 269 40.64 -4.74 -16.74
C TRP A 269 41.11 -3.51 -15.98
N PRO A 270 42.35 -3.04 -16.24
CA PRO A 270 42.94 -1.92 -15.55
C PRO A 270 42.25 -0.60 -15.90
N ASP A 271 42.11 0.28 -14.92
CA ASP A 271 41.66 1.64 -15.14
C ASP A 271 42.82 2.57 -15.44
N LEU A 272 42.56 3.62 -16.23
CA LEU A 272 43.55 4.62 -16.63
C LEU A 272 43.43 5.86 -15.75
N THR A 273 44.59 6.48 -15.42
CA THR A 273 44.61 7.77 -14.72
C THR A 273 45.44 8.74 -15.53
N PHE A 274 44.86 9.87 -15.86
CA PHE A 274 45.55 10.98 -16.51
C PHE A 274 45.82 12.08 -15.48
N GLY A 275 47.07 12.59 -15.45
CA GLY A 275 47.44 13.69 -14.57
C GLY A 275 48.19 14.76 -15.31
N ALA A 276 47.97 16.02 -14.88
CA ALA A 276 48.75 17.17 -15.26
C ALA A 276 49.19 17.89 -13.99
N GLN A 277 50.44 18.17 -13.87
CA GLN A 277 51.05 18.84 -12.72
C GLN A 277 51.81 20.06 -13.21
N TYR A 278 51.53 21.23 -12.59
CA TYR A 278 52.32 22.43 -12.75
C TYR A 278 53.06 22.74 -11.44
N GLY A 279 54.38 22.90 -11.56
CA GLY A 279 55.26 23.21 -10.44
C GLY A 279 56.00 24.51 -10.61
N GLN A 280 56.24 25.21 -9.51
CA GLN A 280 57.09 26.40 -9.43
C GLN A 280 58.21 26.12 -8.42
N ARG A 281 59.45 26.33 -8.84
CA ARG A 281 60.63 26.23 -7.98
C ARG A 281 61.32 27.59 -7.92
N PRO A 282 61.61 28.12 -6.74
CA PRO A 282 62.48 29.28 -6.58
C PRO A 282 63.91 28.92 -7.00
N MET A 283 64.52 29.77 -7.84
CA MET A 283 65.92 29.65 -8.25
C MET A 283 66.63 30.94 -7.91
N PRO A 284 67.99 30.97 -7.76
CA PRO A 284 68.75 32.21 -7.47
C PRO A 284 68.52 33.30 -8.52
N ASP A 285 68.29 32.94 -9.77
CA ASP A 285 68.11 33.83 -10.90
C ASP A 285 66.64 34.01 -11.32
N GLY A 286 65.66 33.56 -10.49
CA GLY A 286 64.24 33.70 -10.80
C GLY A 286 63.39 32.51 -10.34
N THR A 287 62.25 32.26 -10.99
CA THR A 287 61.35 31.12 -10.73
C THR A 287 61.35 30.22 -11.94
N ASP A 288 61.66 28.94 -11.73
CA ASP A 288 61.54 27.92 -12.75
C ASP A 288 60.12 27.35 -12.77
N HIS A 289 59.56 27.16 -13.97
CA HIS A 289 58.23 26.66 -14.21
C HIS A 289 58.26 25.29 -14.89
N MET A 290 57.67 24.28 -14.26
CA MET A 290 57.66 22.90 -14.76
C MET A 290 56.26 22.43 -15.03
N LEU A 291 56.05 21.85 -16.20
CA LEU A 291 54.79 21.12 -16.52
C LEU A 291 55.14 19.62 -16.67
N SER A 292 54.40 18.79 -15.93
CA SER A 292 54.53 17.32 -16.03
C SER A 292 53.19 16.75 -16.43
N LEU A 293 53.19 15.81 -17.38
CA LEU A 293 52.04 14.98 -17.75
C LEU A 293 52.28 13.58 -17.25
N MET A 294 51.25 12.98 -16.62
CA MET A 294 51.31 11.67 -16.03
C MET A 294 50.25 10.79 -16.64
N LEU A 295 50.63 9.56 -16.97
CA LEU A 295 49.74 8.49 -17.35
C LEU A 295 49.94 7.33 -16.37
N GLY A 296 48.94 7.01 -15.63
CA GLY A 296 48.89 5.88 -14.68
C GLY A 296 47.97 4.76 -15.15
N VAL A 297 48.29 3.56 -14.76
CA VAL A 297 47.48 2.37 -15.02
C VAL A 297 47.33 1.59 -13.70
N THR A 298 46.08 1.36 -13.29
CA THR A 298 45.78 0.60 -12.08
C THR A 298 45.85 -0.90 -12.39
N VAL A 299 46.97 -1.58 -12.09
CA VAL A 299 47.16 -3.01 -12.36
C VAL A 299 46.55 -3.85 -11.23
N PRO A 300 45.57 -4.73 -11.50
CA PRO A 300 44.91 -5.54 -10.47
C PRO A 300 45.78 -6.76 -10.07
N VAL A 301 46.86 -6.54 -9.33
CA VAL A 301 47.80 -7.59 -8.89
C VAL A 301 47.14 -8.64 -7.99
N PHE A 302 46.06 -8.30 -7.30
CA PHE A 302 45.28 -9.22 -6.46
C PHE A 302 44.04 -9.77 -7.19
N ALA A 303 44.07 -9.86 -8.52
CA ALA A 303 42.92 -10.30 -9.31
C ALA A 303 42.34 -11.65 -8.85
N GLY A 304 43.18 -12.59 -8.45
CA GLY A 304 42.76 -13.92 -7.99
C GLY A 304 41.92 -13.90 -6.71
N SER A 305 42.29 -13.08 -5.75
CA SER A 305 41.60 -12.99 -4.44
C SER A 305 40.48 -11.94 -4.40
N ARG A 306 40.59 -10.87 -5.18
CA ARG A 306 39.64 -9.76 -5.17
C ARG A 306 38.64 -9.82 -6.33
N GLN A 307 39.08 -9.64 -7.57
CA GLN A 307 38.21 -9.52 -8.73
C GLN A 307 37.46 -10.83 -9.04
N LEU A 308 38.15 -11.99 -8.92
CA LEU A 308 37.49 -13.29 -9.09
C LEU A 308 36.51 -13.62 -7.95
N ALA A 309 36.77 -13.13 -6.72
CA ALA A 309 35.82 -13.24 -5.62
C ALA A 309 34.56 -12.37 -5.86
N MET A 310 34.75 -11.12 -6.27
CA MET A 310 33.64 -10.23 -6.64
C MET A 310 32.79 -10.77 -7.80
N ARG A 311 33.44 -11.44 -8.77
CA ARG A 311 32.71 -12.10 -9.85
C ARG A 311 31.86 -13.27 -9.32
N ARG A 312 32.43 -14.14 -8.45
CA ARG A 312 31.67 -15.25 -7.82
C ARG A 312 30.51 -14.74 -6.97
N GLU A 313 30.71 -13.63 -6.24
CA GLU A 313 29.66 -12.94 -5.52
C GLU A 313 28.53 -12.48 -6.46
N ALA A 314 28.87 -11.80 -7.55
CA ALA A 314 27.88 -11.35 -8.53
C ALA A 314 27.12 -12.52 -9.19
N GLU A 315 27.79 -13.62 -9.48
CA GLU A 315 27.18 -14.85 -10.02
C GLU A 315 26.21 -15.47 -8.99
N ALA A 316 26.57 -15.50 -7.70
CA ALA A 316 25.70 -15.95 -6.61
C ALA A 316 24.48 -15.03 -6.43
N MET A 317 24.66 -13.69 -6.48
CA MET A 317 23.58 -12.73 -6.44
C MET A 317 22.60 -12.89 -7.61
N ARG A 318 23.09 -13.22 -8.80
CA ARG A 318 22.24 -13.53 -9.95
C ARG A 318 21.40 -14.79 -9.71
N LEU A 319 21.99 -15.85 -9.16
CA LEU A 319 21.26 -17.08 -8.82
C LEU A 319 20.20 -16.80 -7.75
N MET A 320 20.53 -16.02 -6.73
CA MET A 320 19.58 -15.58 -5.71
C MET A 320 18.39 -14.83 -6.36
N ALA A 321 18.66 -13.81 -7.18
CA ALA A 321 17.60 -13.04 -7.83
C ALA A 321 16.69 -13.89 -8.74
N SER A 322 17.27 -14.89 -9.44
CA SER A 322 16.50 -15.84 -10.25
C SER A 322 15.61 -16.74 -9.39
N ALA A 323 16.14 -17.29 -8.28
CA ALA A 323 15.37 -18.12 -7.36
C ALA A 323 14.25 -17.33 -6.65
N ASP A 324 14.52 -16.09 -6.27
CA ASP A 324 13.52 -15.19 -5.69
C ASP A 324 12.39 -14.91 -6.67
N LEU A 325 12.68 -14.66 -7.95
CA LEU A 325 11.68 -14.49 -8.99
C LEU A 325 10.82 -15.75 -9.17
N ASP A 326 11.43 -16.93 -9.18
CA ASP A 326 10.69 -18.19 -9.27
C ASP A 326 9.80 -18.41 -8.05
N GLY A 327 10.28 -18.06 -6.86
CA GLY A 327 9.48 -18.03 -5.62
C GLY A 327 8.29 -17.08 -5.74
N MET A 328 8.51 -15.83 -6.17
CA MET A 328 7.44 -14.84 -6.37
C MET A 328 6.38 -15.32 -7.37
N ARG A 329 6.80 -16.00 -8.44
CA ARG A 329 5.87 -16.58 -9.42
C ARG A 329 5.06 -17.72 -8.83
N ALA A 330 5.68 -18.58 -8.01
CA ALA A 330 4.99 -19.68 -7.31
C ALA A 330 3.96 -19.12 -6.32
N ASP A 331 4.34 -18.15 -5.49
CA ASP A 331 3.44 -17.49 -4.54
C ASP A 331 2.28 -16.79 -5.25
N THR A 332 2.56 -16.13 -6.38
CA THR A 332 1.53 -15.49 -7.20
C THR A 332 0.50 -16.52 -7.69
N ARG A 333 0.94 -17.68 -8.21
CA ARG A 333 0.02 -18.75 -8.63
C ARG A 333 -0.84 -19.26 -7.48
N GLY A 334 -0.20 -19.53 -6.33
CA GLY A 334 -0.90 -20.00 -5.13
C GLY A 334 -1.94 -19.00 -4.64
N ARG A 335 -1.56 -17.71 -4.54
CA ARG A 335 -2.47 -16.67 -4.05
C ARG A 335 -3.62 -16.38 -5.00
N VAL A 336 -3.40 -16.34 -6.31
CA VAL A 336 -4.47 -16.18 -7.30
C VAL A 336 -5.47 -17.36 -7.23
N ALA A 337 -4.99 -18.59 -7.08
CA ALA A 337 -5.85 -19.75 -6.95
C ALA A 337 -6.69 -19.72 -5.65
N GLU A 338 -6.08 -19.32 -4.54
CA GLU A 338 -6.76 -19.13 -3.26
C GLU A 338 -7.87 -18.07 -3.35
N LEU A 339 -7.55 -16.89 -3.90
CA LEU A 339 -8.49 -15.79 -4.05
C LEU A 339 -9.63 -16.16 -5.01
N TYR A 340 -9.31 -16.81 -6.11
CA TYR A 340 -10.32 -17.32 -7.04
C TYR A 340 -11.32 -18.25 -6.34
N ALA A 341 -10.79 -19.21 -5.56
CA ALA A 341 -11.63 -20.14 -4.79
C ALA A 341 -12.47 -19.40 -3.72
N ALA A 342 -11.91 -18.39 -3.05
CA ALA A 342 -12.60 -17.56 -2.07
C ALA A 342 -13.77 -16.81 -2.71
N VAL A 343 -13.56 -16.14 -3.86
CA VAL A 343 -14.64 -15.44 -4.60
C VAL A 343 -15.74 -16.43 -5.01
N GLN A 344 -15.39 -17.60 -5.55
CA GLN A 344 -16.36 -18.61 -5.96
C GLN A 344 -17.17 -19.16 -4.77
N ARG A 345 -16.49 -19.43 -3.65
CA ARG A 345 -17.13 -19.87 -2.41
C ARG A 345 -18.11 -18.82 -1.89
N SER A 346 -17.64 -17.59 -1.67
CA SER A 346 -18.45 -16.52 -1.08
C SER A 346 -19.67 -16.22 -1.94
N ARG A 347 -19.51 -16.18 -3.26
CA ARG A 347 -20.61 -15.98 -4.20
C ARG A 347 -21.64 -17.08 -4.11
N ARG A 348 -21.21 -18.35 -4.21
CA ARG A 348 -22.12 -19.51 -4.18
C ARG A 348 -22.89 -19.62 -2.87
N LEU A 349 -22.21 -19.35 -1.75
CA LEU A 349 -22.86 -19.32 -0.45
C LEU A 349 -23.83 -18.14 -0.33
N ALA A 350 -23.47 -16.94 -0.76
CA ALA A 350 -24.35 -15.77 -0.75
C ALA A 350 -25.64 -16.03 -1.58
N GLU A 351 -25.51 -16.66 -2.76
CA GLU A 351 -26.65 -17.08 -3.58
C GLU A 351 -27.57 -18.07 -2.82
N LEU A 352 -26.99 -19.07 -2.13
CA LEU A 352 -27.74 -20.02 -1.30
C LEU A 352 -28.47 -19.34 -0.14
N TYR A 353 -27.80 -18.40 0.55
CA TYR A 353 -28.42 -17.63 1.63
C TYR A 353 -29.56 -16.77 1.13
N ARG A 354 -29.40 -16.05 0.01
CA ARG A 354 -30.44 -15.19 -0.57
C ARG A 354 -31.64 -15.98 -1.11
N GLY A 355 -31.35 -17.07 -1.85
CA GLY A 355 -32.38 -17.81 -2.59
C GLY A 355 -33.12 -18.86 -1.76
N THR A 356 -32.50 -19.40 -0.71
CA THR A 356 -33.08 -20.56 0.00
C THR A 356 -33.12 -20.35 1.52
N ILE A 357 -31.97 -20.12 2.16
CA ILE A 357 -31.86 -20.19 3.63
C ILE A 357 -32.67 -19.07 4.28
N LEU A 358 -32.50 -17.80 3.85
CA LEU A 358 -33.19 -16.66 4.44
C LEU A 358 -34.70 -16.67 4.19
N PRO A 359 -35.23 -16.95 2.98
CA PRO A 359 -36.69 -17.09 2.76
C PRO A 359 -37.32 -18.14 3.65
N GLN A 360 -36.73 -19.35 3.75
CA GLN A 360 -37.25 -20.41 4.59
C GLN A 360 -37.18 -20.09 6.09
N SER A 361 -36.07 -19.51 6.54
CA SER A 361 -35.92 -19.13 7.95
C SER A 361 -36.92 -18.02 8.36
N ARG A 362 -37.20 -17.06 7.49
CA ARG A 362 -38.24 -16.04 7.73
C ARG A 362 -39.63 -16.65 7.79
N ALA A 363 -39.94 -17.61 6.89
CA ALA A 363 -41.21 -18.35 6.93
C ALA A 363 -41.38 -19.14 8.23
N THR A 364 -40.28 -19.74 8.72
CA THR A 364 -40.25 -20.47 10.02
C THR A 364 -40.58 -19.51 11.17
N VAL A 365 -39.98 -18.29 11.21
CA VAL A 365 -40.30 -17.29 12.26
C VAL A 365 -41.75 -16.88 12.20
N THR A 366 -42.30 -16.62 11.00
CA THR A 366 -43.71 -16.26 10.83
C THR A 366 -44.66 -17.34 11.33
N SER A 367 -44.36 -18.61 11.00
CA SER A 367 -45.12 -19.77 11.48
C SER A 367 -45.02 -19.92 13.00
N SER A 368 -43.82 -19.79 13.57
CA SER A 368 -43.59 -19.88 15.00
C SER A 368 -44.29 -18.79 15.78
N LEU A 369 -44.32 -17.57 15.26
CA LEU A 369 -45.02 -16.44 15.88
C LEU A 369 -46.55 -16.70 15.93
N SER A 370 -47.10 -17.20 14.84
CA SER A 370 -48.52 -17.60 14.78
C SER A 370 -48.88 -18.70 15.77
N SER A 371 -48.02 -19.74 15.85
CA SER A 371 -48.20 -20.85 16.77
C SER A 371 -48.00 -20.44 18.25
N TYR A 372 -47.05 -19.53 18.54
CA TYR A 372 -46.85 -19.02 19.90
C TYR A 372 -48.09 -18.31 20.43
N ARG A 373 -48.75 -17.48 19.59
CA ARG A 373 -49.99 -16.73 19.97
C ARG A 373 -51.14 -17.64 20.40
N VAL A 374 -51.18 -18.88 19.93
CA VAL A 374 -52.21 -19.90 20.28
C VAL A 374 -51.71 -20.98 21.21
N GLY A 375 -50.49 -20.79 21.77
CA GLY A 375 -49.91 -21.75 22.72
C GLY A 375 -49.33 -23.03 22.09
N GLY A 376 -49.19 -23.08 20.76
CA GLY A 376 -48.71 -24.27 20.04
C GLY A 376 -47.20 -24.46 20.06
N VAL A 377 -46.40 -23.39 20.34
CA VAL A 377 -44.95 -23.47 20.57
C VAL A 377 -44.57 -22.58 21.76
N ASP A 378 -43.44 -22.88 22.39
CA ASP A 378 -42.95 -22.08 23.49
C ASP A 378 -42.19 -20.81 23.01
N PHE A 379 -42.01 -19.88 23.95
CA PHE A 379 -41.31 -18.61 23.68
C PHE A 379 -39.86 -18.84 23.21
N MET A 380 -39.18 -19.85 23.76
CA MET A 380 -37.79 -20.14 23.41
C MET A 380 -37.64 -20.55 21.97
N THR A 381 -38.53 -21.40 21.47
CA THR A 381 -38.53 -21.83 20.04
C THR A 381 -38.71 -20.61 19.09
N LEU A 382 -39.64 -19.72 19.43
CA LEU A 382 -39.82 -18.48 18.63
C LEU A 382 -38.56 -17.58 18.66
N LEU A 383 -37.99 -17.37 19.84
CA LEU A 383 -36.79 -16.60 20.04
C LEU A 383 -35.60 -17.17 19.27
N ASP A 384 -35.35 -18.49 19.40
CA ASP A 384 -34.24 -19.14 18.71
C ASP A 384 -34.39 -19.07 17.17
N ASN A 385 -35.60 -19.19 16.65
CA ASN A 385 -35.85 -19.01 15.22
C ASN A 385 -35.57 -17.59 14.78
N GLN A 386 -35.94 -16.55 15.57
CA GLN A 386 -35.65 -15.15 15.27
C GLN A 386 -34.14 -14.86 15.31
N MET A 387 -33.44 -15.38 16.32
CA MET A 387 -31.96 -15.22 16.43
C MET A 387 -31.24 -15.95 15.30
N THR A 388 -31.80 -17.07 14.81
CA THR A 388 -31.25 -17.77 13.63
C THR A 388 -31.36 -16.92 12.36
N VAL A 389 -32.50 -16.25 12.12
CA VAL A 389 -32.62 -15.30 10.98
C VAL A 389 -31.62 -14.16 11.11
N ASN A 390 -31.45 -13.60 12.32
CA ASN A 390 -30.46 -12.56 12.57
C ASN A 390 -29.04 -13.03 12.16
N ARG A 391 -28.61 -14.19 12.66
CA ARG A 391 -27.30 -14.79 12.33
C ARG A 391 -27.12 -15.01 10.83
N TYR A 392 -28.14 -15.55 10.13
CA TYR A 392 -28.06 -15.81 8.68
C TYR A 392 -27.99 -14.52 7.86
N ARG A 393 -28.62 -13.44 8.32
CA ARG A 393 -28.49 -12.11 7.68
C ARG A 393 -27.09 -11.55 7.86
N GLN A 394 -26.50 -11.66 9.06
CA GLN A 394 -25.14 -11.24 9.31
C GLN A 394 -24.15 -12.05 8.48
N GLU A 395 -24.34 -13.37 8.38
CA GLU A 395 -23.52 -14.25 7.55
C GLU A 395 -23.55 -13.85 6.06
N LEU A 396 -24.74 -13.50 5.53
CA LEU A 396 -24.85 -13.01 4.15
C LEU A 396 -24.00 -11.75 3.92
N TYR A 397 -24.05 -10.78 4.83
CA TYR A 397 -23.25 -9.55 4.68
C TYR A 397 -21.75 -9.80 4.89
N GLN A 398 -21.39 -10.77 5.71
CA GLN A 398 -20.02 -11.26 5.82
C GLN A 398 -19.52 -11.83 4.49
N LEU A 399 -20.31 -12.70 3.84
CA LEU A 399 -19.99 -13.28 2.53
C LEU A 399 -19.85 -12.23 1.43
N ASP A 400 -20.73 -11.21 1.42
CA ASP A 400 -20.62 -10.09 0.47
C ASP A 400 -19.33 -9.30 0.68
N ALA A 401 -18.95 -9.04 1.93
CA ALA A 401 -17.70 -8.37 2.25
C ALA A 401 -16.47 -9.21 1.88
N GLU A 402 -16.47 -10.50 2.21
CA GLU A 402 -15.41 -11.44 1.84
C GLU A 402 -15.22 -11.52 0.32
N GLN A 403 -16.31 -11.54 -0.44
CA GLN A 403 -16.25 -11.55 -1.90
C GLN A 403 -15.57 -10.27 -2.42
N GLY A 404 -15.96 -9.11 -1.89
CA GLY A 404 -15.38 -7.83 -2.28
C GLY A 404 -13.90 -7.70 -1.91
N GLN A 405 -13.52 -8.15 -0.71
CA GLN A 405 -12.13 -8.18 -0.25
C GLN A 405 -11.26 -9.08 -1.13
N ALA A 406 -11.75 -10.29 -1.45
CA ALA A 406 -11.04 -11.23 -2.32
C ALA A 406 -10.90 -10.68 -3.76
N LEU A 407 -11.92 -9.98 -4.29
CA LEU A 407 -11.84 -9.31 -5.59
C LEU A 407 -10.81 -8.19 -5.59
N ALA A 408 -10.79 -7.34 -4.57
CA ALA A 408 -9.83 -6.24 -4.46
C ALA A 408 -8.38 -6.74 -4.39
N GLU A 409 -8.13 -7.84 -3.68
CA GLU A 409 -6.82 -8.45 -3.62
C GLU A 409 -6.46 -9.15 -4.94
N LEU A 410 -7.44 -9.75 -5.63
CA LEU A 410 -7.23 -10.33 -6.96
C LEU A 410 -6.86 -9.24 -7.98
N GLU A 411 -7.49 -8.06 -7.95
CA GLU A 411 -7.09 -6.89 -8.75
C GLU A 411 -5.63 -6.47 -8.49
N MET A 412 -5.19 -6.49 -7.23
CA MET A 412 -3.79 -6.23 -6.87
C MET A 412 -2.85 -7.27 -7.48
N MET A 413 -3.23 -8.56 -7.48
CA MET A 413 -2.43 -9.62 -8.08
C MET A 413 -2.35 -9.50 -9.62
N LEU A 414 -3.40 -9.01 -10.26
CA LEU A 414 -3.48 -8.84 -11.71
C LEU A 414 -2.87 -7.51 -12.17
N GLY A 415 -2.78 -6.51 -11.31
CA GLY A 415 -2.38 -5.15 -11.65
C GLY A 415 -3.39 -4.43 -12.54
N ARG A 416 -4.67 -4.83 -12.51
CA ARG A 416 -5.79 -4.17 -13.21
C ARG A 416 -7.11 -4.32 -12.47
N GLU A 417 -8.07 -3.51 -12.85
CA GLU A 417 -9.45 -3.57 -12.37
C GLU A 417 -10.22 -4.74 -13.03
N LEU A 418 -11.05 -5.41 -12.24
CA LEU A 418 -11.91 -6.51 -12.69
C LEU A 418 -13.36 -6.07 -12.91
N PHE A 419 -13.79 -4.98 -12.26
CA PHE A 419 -15.15 -4.46 -12.33
C PHE A 419 -15.18 -2.94 -12.12
N ASP A 420 -16.31 -2.32 -12.43
CA ASP A 420 -16.53 -0.88 -12.22
C ASP A 420 -16.91 -0.62 -10.75
N ALA A 421 -15.95 -0.10 -9.98
CA ALA A 421 -16.11 0.22 -8.56
C ALA A 421 -17.10 1.37 -8.29
N GLY A 422 -17.47 2.14 -9.32
CA GLY A 422 -18.45 3.24 -9.23
C GLY A 422 -19.90 2.80 -9.44
N ARG A 423 -20.14 1.60 -9.96
CA ARG A 423 -21.48 1.09 -10.24
C ARG A 423 -22.08 0.41 -9.00
N PRO A 424 -23.13 0.97 -8.37
CA PRO A 424 -23.73 0.38 -7.17
C PRO A 424 -24.49 -0.91 -7.48
N ALA A 425 -24.55 -1.83 -6.50
CA ALA A 425 -25.38 -3.02 -6.59
C ALA A 425 -26.87 -2.68 -6.69
N ALA A 426 -27.65 -3.52 -7.36
CA ALA A 426 -29.06 -3.27 -7.62
C ALA A 426 -29.91 -3.13 -6.33
N GLU A 427 -29.55 -3.82 -5.25
CA GLU A 427 -30.23 -3.72 -3.94
C GLU A 427 -30.03 -2.34 -3.28
N ASP A 428 -28.97 -1.62 -3.57
CA ASP A 428 -28.66 -0.31 -3.01
C ASP A 428 -29.21 0.84 -3.90
N GLN A 429 -29.69 0.54 -5.11
CA GLN A 429 -30.38 1.52 -5.99
C GLN A 429 -31.84 1.75 -5.60
N ALA A 430 -32.45 0.88 -4.81
CA ALA A 430 -33.86 0.91 -4.43
C ALA A 430 -34.12 1.61 -3.08
N ARG A 431 -33.16 2.29 -2.49
CA ARG A 431 -33.23 3.07 -1.25
C ARG A 431 -33.10 4.58 -1.57
#